data_66add43c2fa2dcd8f44343b68504b482
#
_entry.id   66add43c2fa2dcd8f44343b68504b482
#
_cell.length_a   1.000
_cell.length_b   1.000
_cell.length_c   1.000
_cell.angle_alpha   90.00
_cell.angle_beta   90.00
_cell.angle_gamma   90.00
#
_symmetry.space_group_name_H-M   'P 1'
#
loop_
_entity.id
_entity.type
_entity.pdbx_description
1 polymer ?
#
loop_
_entity_poly.entity_id
_entity_poly.type
_entity_poly.pdbx_seq_one_letter_code
_entity_poly.pdbx_strand_id
1 'polypeptide(L)'
;MTVYKPSSGRERATSKRRTASLACCAVTAALTLTACGGGATGTTAKDGFGQAPQKDGTLTVWVDATRVEAAKLYQQQHPDVKLNIVTYDGDANGSNYLQTKVQLFNRTGKGWPDLVFSSQNNEASWAVDANFAAPLNKGLIPAATLGKFASGANDVCTVGGTVYCLRNDLSQAVLWYNAPLMKKFGYRIPTTWEDFQALGEKVAKEHPGYLVGDAGDSFTPEIYLWASKCGANDITGPKAVSVNTSSEACTRMAKLMDVLIKNKSMSISGVFSTDFGKNEADKVLLMPGPAWYGGAVFEGTFKTPAKQIGAAPVPQWKGETSPSTGNVGGGTWLLSKHSTHIKAATDFLKWVTTDNAYQGEKAPGFPAYAPAAETWLKGQDTSGYFASDLSALKTASSQVWTGWGAGQFSQEAIWAATVKPGLTQGKSVVSMLPAWQDSIVKYAKSNGYKVSQ
;
A
#
# COMPACT_ATOMS: atom_id res chain seq x y z
N MET A 1 21.84 -20.01 43.54
CA MET A 1 21.78 -19.53 44.93
C MET A 1 21.86 -18.01 44.87
N THR A 2 20.83 -17.34 45.02
CA THR A 2 20.42 -16.29 45.97
C THR A 2 19.06 -15.74 45.52
N VAL A 3 18.08 -16.06 46.33
CA VAL A 3 16.66 -15.68 46.23
C VAL A 3 16.49 -14.24 46.75
N TYR A 4 15.74 -13.41 46.05
CA TYR A 4 15.26 -12.17 46.62
C TYR A 4 13.73 -12.14 46.59
N LYS A 5 13.12 -11.99 47.78
CA LYS A 5 11.68 -11.96 48.08
C LYS A 5 11.22 -10.50 48.13
N PRO A 6 10.01 -10.14 47.70
CA PRO A 6 9.50 -8.78 47.84
C PRO A 6 8.78 -8.56 49.21
N SER A 7 8.98 -7.38 49.79
CA SER A 7 8.26 -6.91 50.97
C SER A 7 7.07 -6.04 50.58
N SER A 8 5.93 -6.36 51.16
CA SER A 8 4.66 -5.64 51.16
C SER A 8 4.70 -4.41 52.07
N GLY A 9 4.16 -3.29 51.62
CA GLY A 9 3.88 -2.12 52.46
C GLY A 9 2.61 -1.43 51.94
N ARG A 10 1.50 -1.70 52.65
CA ARG A 10 0.24 -0.93 52.51
C ARG A 10 0.36 0.27 53.44
N GLU A 11 0.11 1.47 52.93
CA GLU A 11 -0.40 2.55 53.77
C GLU A 11 -1.61 3.23 53.12
N ARG A 12 -2.71 3.20 53.88
CA ARG A 12 -3.94 3.92 53.62
C ARG A 12 -3.79 5.32 54.23
N ALA A 13 -4.15 6.35 53.50
CA ALA A 13 -4.46 7.67 54.06
C ALA A 13 -5.83 8.13 53.56
N THR A 14 -6.65 8.45 54.50
CA THR A 14 -8.06 8.81 54.44
C THR A 14 -8.29 10.29 54.12
N SER A 15 -9.29 10.48 53.25
CA SER A 15 -10.32 11.55 53.26
C SER A 15 -10.11 12.85 54.03
N LYS A 16 -10.31 13.99 53.35
CA LYS A 16 -11.19 15.07 53.87
C LYS A 16 -11.81 15.85 52.70
N ARG A 17 -13.14 15.69 52.58
CA ARG A 17 -14.03 16.60 51.83
C ARG A 17 -14.02 17.98 52.47
N ARG A 18 -13.91 19.02 51.65
CA ARG A 18 -14.43 20.35 51.99
C ARG A 18 -15.22 20.89 50.81
N THR A 19 -16.52 20.94 51.04
CA THR A 19 -17.53 21.70 50.30
C THR A 19 -17.36 23.19 50.63
N ALA A 20 -17.37 24.05 49.63
CA ALA A 20 -17.72 25.45 49.79
C ALA A 20 -18.45 25.91 48.52
N SER A 21 -19.65 26.44 48.77
CA SER A 21 -20.62 26.92 47.79
C SER A 21 -20.43 28.41 47.52
N LEU A 22 -20.96 28.81 46.34
CA LEU A 22 -21.55 30.11 45.97
C LEU A 22 -20.66 31.37 45.88
N ALA A 23 -20.65 31.95 44.64
CA ALA A 23 -21.44 33.17 44.40
C ALA A 23 -21.41 33.55 42.91
N CYS A 24 -22.58 33.77 42.34
CA CYS A 24 -22.82 34.46 41.07
C CYS A 24 -22.35 35.92 41.13
N CYS A 25 -21.69 36.39 40.07
CA CYS A 25 -21.77 37.78 39.63
C CYS A 25 -21.65 37.82 38.11
N ALA A 26 -22.75 38.15 37.46
CA ALA A 26 -22.81 38.52 36.07
C ALA A 26 -22.28 39.96 35.92
N VAL A 27 -21.29 40.14 35.05
CA VAL A 27 -20.91 41.45 34.53
C VAL A 27 -20.84 41.34 33.03
N THR A 28 -21.86 41.88 32.36
CA THR A 28 -21.89 42.18 30.95
C THR A 28 -21.02 43.40 30.67
N ALA A 29 -19.92 43.21 29.94
CA ALA A 29 -19.17 44.32 29.34
C ALA A 29 -19.14 44.10 27.83
N ALA A 30 -19.93 44.88 27.12
CA ALA A 30 -19.84 45.04 25.68
C ALA A 30 -18.60 45.88 25.35
N LEU A 31 -17.64 45.25 24.63
CA LEU A 31 -16.53 45.95 24.01
C LEU A 31 -16.66 45.83 22.50
N THR A 32 -17.12 46.93 21.90
CA THR A 32 -17.03 47.18 20.48
C THR A 32 -15.57 47.42 20.10
N LEU A 33 -14.96 46.51 19.37
CA LEU A 33 -13.66 46.69 18.69
C LEU A 33 -13.89 46.90 17.20
N THR A 34 -13.74 48.13 16.78
CA THR A 34 -13.55 48.55 15.39
C THR A 34 -12.23 47.94 14.87
N ALA A 35 -12.32 47.04 13.96
CA ALA A 35 -11.16 46.51 13.20
C ALA A 35 -10.97 47.33 11.94
N CYS A 36 -9.88 48.09 11.87
CA CYS A 36 -9.34 48.60 10.59
C CYS A 36 -8.61 47.51 9.85
N GLY A 37 -8.83 47.52 8.54
CA GLY A 37 -8.51 46.48 7.59
C GLY A 37 -7.03 46.24 7.30
N GLY A 38 -6.79 45.06 6.85
CA GLY A 38 -5.64 44.59 6.09
C GLY A 38 -6.08 43.38 5.33
N GLY A 39 -6.29 43.53 4.02
CA GLY A 39 -6.82 42.48 3.18
C GLY A 39 -5.86 41.31 3.04
N ALA A 40 -6.21 40.19 3.66
CA ALA A 40 -5.76 38.87 3.26
C ALA A 40 -7.01 38.15 2.75
N THR A 41 -7.12 37.94 1.45
CA THR A 41 -8.13 37.09 0.83
C THR A 41 -7.88 35.65 1.22
N GLY A 42 -8.23 35.31 2.44
CA GLY A 42 -8.29 33.93 2.91
C GLY A 42 -9.59 33.32 2.41
N THR A 43 -9.52 32.44 1.46
CA THR A 43 -10.62 31.54 1.13
C THR A 43 -10.88 30.65 2.33
N THR A 44 -11.88 30.98 3.12
CA THR A 44 -12.41 30.09 4.17
C THR A 44 -13.08 28.89 3.51
N ALA A 45 -12.36 27.79 3.44
CA ALA A 45 -12.94 26.53 3.00
C ALA A 45 -13.95 26.05 4.05
N LYS A 46 -15.14 25.65 3.60
CA LYS A 46 -16.26 25.13 4.43
C LYS A 46 -15.87 23.95 5.34
N ASP A 47 -14.70 23.33 5.13
CA ASP A 47 -14.25 22.11 5.78
C ASP A 47 -13.15 22.35 6.85
N GLY A 48 -12.95 23.59 7.31
CA GLY A 48 -11.92 23.91 8.32
C GLY A 48 -10.47 23.78 7.85
N PHE A 49 -10.27 23.53 6.55
CA PHE A 49 -8.97 23.41 5.93
C PHE A 49 -8.38 24.82 5.64
N GLY A 50 -7.11 25.02 6.00
CA GLY A 50 -6.44 26.32 5.80
C GLY A 50 -6.67 27.34 6.94
N GLN A 51 -7.20 26.91 8.08
CA GLN A 51 -7.40 27.80 9.25
C GLN A 51 -6.11 28.10 10.02
N ALA A 52 -5.08 27.24 9.90
CA ALA A 52 -3.79 27.54 10.49
C ALA A 52 -3.11 28.70 9.74
N PRO A 53 -2.50 29.67 10.43
CA PRO A 53 -1.72 30.70 9.78
C PRO A 53 -0.63 30.09 8.92
N GLN A 54 -0.68 30.37 7.62
CA GLN A 54 0.33 29.87 6.67
C GLN A 54 1.62 30.68 6.78
N LYS A 55 2.76 30.03 6.72
CA LYS A 55 4.09 30.62 6.85
C LYS A 55 5.09 29.94 5.96
N ASP A 56 6.15 30.65 5.61
CA ASP A 56 7.34 30.06 5.02
C ASP A 56 8.11 29.26 6.06
N GLY A 57 8.78 28.20 5.63
CA GLY A 57 9.54 27.37 6.56
C GLY A 57 10.00 26.06 5.97
N THR A 58 10.43 25.18 6.87
CA THR A 58 10.91 23.85 6.50
C THR A 58 9.74 22.88 6.43
N LEU A 59 9.56 22.22 5.26
CA LEU A 59 8.59 21.14 5.10
C LEU A 59 9.08 19.87 5.79
N THR A 60 8.27 19.28 6.63
CA THR A 60 8.53 17.94 7.19
C THR A 60 7.87 16.88 6.32
N VAL A 61 8.69 16.06 5.67
CA VAL A 61 8.26 15.03 4.73
C VAL A 61 8.65 13.66 5.26
N TRP A 62 7.66 12.81 5.50
CA TRP A 62 7.88 11.43 5.94
C TRP A 62 7.86 10.50 4.74
N VAL A 63 8.91 9.68 4.60
CA VAL A 63 9.10 8.78 3.46
C VAL A 63 9.69 7.44 3.91
N ASP A 64 9.47 6.40 3.14
CA ASP A 64 10.25 5.17 3.26
C ASP A 64 11.68 5.35 2.67
N ALA A 65 12.55 4.39 2.90
CA ALA A 65 13.94 4.44 2.42
C ALA A 65 14.03 4.62 0.89
N THR A 66 13.10 4.06 0.14
CA THR A 66 13.07 4.12 -1.34
C THR A 66 12.74 5.53 -1.85
N ARG A 67 11.91 6.29 -1.14
CA ARG A 67 11.44 7.64 -1.54
C ARG A 67 12.31 8.77 -1.00
N VAL A 68 13.34 8.47 -0.21
CA VAL A 68 14.33 9.49 0.24
C VAL A 68 14.94 10.22 -0.95
N GLU A 69 15.31 9.49 -2.01
CA GLU A 69 15.95 10.09 -3.19
C GLU A 69 15.00 11.02 -3.97
N ALA A 70 13.69 10.74 -3.98
CA ALA A 70 12.69 11.66 -4.54
C ALA A 70 12.68 13.00 -3.80
N ALA A 71 12.67 12.96 -2.46
CA ALA A 71 12.67 14.17 -1.64
C ALA A 71 13.98 14.97 -1.81
N LYS A 72 15.12 14.30 -1.91
CA LYS A 72 16.42 14.96 -2.19
C LYS A 72 16.47 15.58 -3.58
N LEU A 73 15.94 14.88 -4.60
CA LEU A 73 15.88 15.41 -5.97
C LEU A 73 15.03 16.67 -6.04
N TYR A 74 13.85 16.66 -5.36
CA TYR A 74 13.03 17.86 -5.26
C TYR A 74 13.80 19.03 -4.65
N GLN A 75 14.51 18.80 -3.53
CA GLN A 75 15.31 19.85 -2.88
C GLN A 75 16.45 20.37 -3.77
N GLN A 76 17.05 19.52 -4.59
CA GLN A 76 18.07 19.93 -5.56
C GLN A 76 17.49 20.82 -6.67
N GLN A 77 16.27 20.52 -7.15
CA GLN A 77 15.58 21.29 -8.19
C GLN A 77 14.92 22.57 -7.64
N HIS A 78 14.63 22.59 -6.33
CA HIS A 78 13.99 23.70 -5.61
C HIS A 78 14.84 24.11 -4.40
N PRO A 79 16.01 24.75 -4.60
CA PRO A 79 16.97 25.02 -3.53
C PRO A 79 16.48 26.03 -2.47
N ASP A 80 15.47 26.80 -2.81
CA ASP A 80 14.74 27.72 -1.90
C ASP A 80 13.81 26.99 -0.92
N VAL A 81 13.43 25.73 -1.20
CA VAL A 81 12.59 24.91 -0.34
C VAL A 81 13.45 24.07 0.61
N LYS A 82 13.30 24.30 1.92
CA LYS A 82 13.97 23.48 2.95
C LYS A 82 13.12 22.28 3.31
N LEU A 83 13.70 21.07 3.27
CA LEU A 83 13.05 19.83 3.68
C LEU A 83 13.67 19.28 4.96
N ASN A 84 12.81 18.83 5.86
CA ASN A 84 13.14 17.91 6.96
C ASN A 84 12.64 16.53 6.55
N ILE A 85 13.52 15.69 6.02
CA ILE A 85 13.18 14.34 5.53
C ILE A 85 13.27 13.37 6.70
N VAL A 86 12.14 12.75 7.06
CA VAL A 86 12.05 11.75 8.11
C VAL A 86 11.80 10.39 7.47
N THR A 87 12.71 9.45 7.68
CA THR A 87 12.58 8.09 7.16
C THR A 87 11.83 7.22 8.15
N TYR A 88 10.87 6.45 7.67
CA TYR A 88 10.13 5.43 8.41
C TYR A 88 9.85 4.22 7.50
N ASP A 89 9.13 3.20 7.95
CA ASP A 89 8.92 1.97 7.18
C ASP A 89 7.85 2.09 6.07
N GLY A 90 7.19 3.25 5.93
CA GLY A 90 6.11 3.46 4.95
C GLY A 90 4.84 2.66 5.24
N ASP A 91 4.67 2.17 6.47
CA ASP A 91 3.64 1.21 6.90
C ASP A 91 3.69 -0.13 6.13
N ALA A 92 4.85 -0.48 5.58
CA ALA A 92 5.05 -1.76 4.91
C ALA A 92 4.68 -2.95 5.82
N ASN A 93 4.20 -4.03 5.22
CA ASN A 93 3.78 -5.25 5.92
C ASN A 93 2.72 -5.00 7.02
N GLY A 94 1.92 -3.96 6.90
CA GLY A 94 0.84 -3.65 7.84
C GLY A 94 1.32 -3.14 9.20
N SER A 95 2.44 -2.42 9.26
CA SER A 95 3.05 -1.97 10.52
C SER A 95 2.19 -0.99 11.33
N ASN A 96 1.30 -0.22 10.68
CA ASN A 96 0.44 0.80 11.29
C ASN A 96 1.19 1.89 12.08
N TYR A 97 2.46 2.13 11.75
CA TYR A 97 3.28 3.11 12.45
C TYR A 97 2.72 4.53 12.31
N LEU A 98 2.34 4.92 11.09
CA LEU A 98 1.75 6.23 10.79
C LEU A 98 0.46 6.46 11.59
N GLN A 99 -0.43 5.47 11.62
CA GLN A 99 -1.69 5.53 12.37
C GLN A 99 -1.45 5.80 13.86
N THR A 100 -0.50 5.09 14.46
CA THR A 100 -0.11 5.25 15.86
C THR A 100 0.44 6.66 16.11
N LYS A 101 1.27 7.18 15.21
CA LYS A 101 1.85 8.53 15.33
C LYS A 101 0.79 9.62 15.21
N VAL A 102 -0.14 9.51 14.25
CA VAL A 102 -1.21 10.50 14.09
C VAL A 102 -2.14 10.54 15.30
N GLN A 103 -2.46 9.39 15.92
CA GLN A 103 -3.20 9.37 17.17
C GLN A 103 -2.46 10.13 18.30
N LEU A 104 -1.13 10.01 18.37
CA LEU A 104 -0.33 10.77 19.32
C LEU A 104 -0.35 12.27 19.01
N PHE A 105 -0.19 12.65 17.74
CA PHE A 105 -0.22 14.05 17.32
C PHE A 105 -1.59 14.68 17.60
N ASN A 106 -2.68 13.97 17.35
CA ASN A 106 -4.04 14.43 17.67
C ASN A 106 -4.24 14.66 19.17
N ARG A 107 -3.64 13.82 20.04
CA ARG A 107 -3.72 14.01 21.50
C ARG A 107 -2.87 15.19 22.00
N THR A 108 -1.72 15.43 21.36
CA THR A 108 -0.77 16.47 21.78
C THR A 108 -1.01 17.81 21.09
N GLY A 109 -1.79 17.84 20.02
CA GLY A 109 -2.03 19.04 19.22
C GLY A 109 -0.80 19.52 18.42
N LYS A 110 0.22 18.68 18.23
CA LYS A 110 1.47 19.05 17.54
C LYS A 110 2.22 17.84 17.01
N GLY A 111 3.17 18.10 16.10
CA GLY A 111 4.12 17.09 15.59
C GLY A 111 3.70 16.46 14.28
N TRP A 112 2.59 16.87 13.66
CA TRP A 112 2.19 16.37 12.35
C TRP A 112 3.24 16.72 11.29
N PRO A 113 3.60 15.78 10.41
CA PRO A 113 4.34 16.10 9.20
C PRO A 113 3.47 16.93 8.23
N ASP A 114 4.09 17.59 7.27
CA ASP A 114 3.37 18.27 6.20
C ASP A 114 2.92 17.29 5.14
N LEU A 115 3.78 16.32 4.82
CA LEU A 115 3.56 15.29 3.80
C LEU A 115 4.00 13.93 4.30
N VAL A 116 3.28 12.89 3.88
CA VAL A 116 3.63 11.50 4.18
C VAL A 116 3.44 10.64 2.95
N PHE A 117 4.44 9.82 2.63
CA PHE A 117 4.30 8.67 1.74
C PHE A 117 3.91 7.45 2.56
N SER A 118 2.89 6.70 2.12
CA SER A 118 2.54 5.38 2.64
C SER A 118 2.49 4.35 1.53
N SER A 119 2.99 3.15 1.78
CA SER A 119 2.94 2.02 0.84
C SER A 119 1.60 1.30 0.82
N GLN A 120 0.70 1.59 1.75
CA GLN A 120 -0.58 0.91 1.92
C GLN A 120 -1.72 1.54 1.13
N ASN A 121 -2.65 0.70 0.65
CA ASN A 121 -3.84 1.14 -0.09
C ASN A 121 -4.99 1.62 0.81
N ASN A 122 -4.97 1.28 2.09
CA ASN A 122 -6.05 1.56 3.03
C ASN A 122 -5.92 2.90 3.77
N GLU A 123 -4.87 3.67 3.49
CA GLU A 123 -4.52 4.87 4.25
C GLU A 123 -5.51 6.02 4.12
N ALA A 124 -6.12 6.22 2.94
CA ALA A 124 -6.96 7.39 2.70
C ALA A 124 -8.18 7.46 3.62
N SER A 125 -8.97 6.39 3.72
CA SER A 125 -10.17 6.39 4.56
C SER A 125 -9.83 6.49 6.05
N TRP A 126 -8.75 5.83 6.47
CA TRP A 126 -8.24 5.95 7.82
C TRP A 126 -7.77 7.38 8.12
N ALA A 127 -6.99 7.99 7.21
CA ALA A 127 -6.44 9.33 7.40
C ALA A 127 -7.52 10.41 7.47
N VAL A 128 -8.66 10.21 6.80
CA VAL A 128 -9.84 11.06 6.90
C VAL A 128 -10.48 10.93 8.29
N ASP A 129 -10.74 9.72 8.75
CA ASP A 129 -11.35 9.47 10.06
C ASP A 129 -10.44 9.96 11.21
N ALA A 130 -9.12 9.84 11.04
CA ALA A 130 -8.14 10.36 11.97
C ALA A 130 -7.95 11.89 11.88
N ASN A 131 -8.72 12.59 11.05
CA ASN A 131 -8.63 14.04 10.87
C ASN A 131 -7.23 14.53 10.42
N PHE A 132 -6.52 13.71 9.63
CA PHE A 132 -5.17 13.98 9.18
C PHE A 132 -5.09 14.53 7.76
N ALA A 133 -5.77 13.89 6.80
CA ALA A 133 -5.61 14.19 5.38
C ALA A 133 -6.36 15.45 4.93
N ALA A 134 -5.73 16.23 4.06
CA ALA A 134 -6.29 17.41 3.42
C ALA A 134 -7.13 17.04 2.18
N PRO A 135 -8.26 17.73 1.93
CA PRO A 135 -9.08 17.51 0.74
C PRO A 135 -8.44 18.14 -0.51
N LEU A 136 -7.80 17.33 -1.34
CA LEU A 136 -6.96 17.79 -2.46
C LEU A 136 -7.74 18.40 -3.61
N ASN A 137 -8.90 17.84 -3.97
CA ASN A 137 -9.74 18.36 -5.06
C ASN A 137 -10.62 19.56 -4.67
N LYS A 138 -10.40 20.15 -3.50
CA LYS A 138 -11.06 21.36 -3.02
C LYS A 138 -10.17 22.61 -3.16
N GLY A 139 -9.51 22.75 -4.31
CA GLY A 139 -8.68 23.91 -4.66
C GLY A 139 -7.18 23.70 -4.55
N LEU A 140 -6.68 22.54 -4.09
CA LEU A 140 -5.24 22.29 -4.03
C LEU A 140 -4.71 21.68 -5.34
N ILE A 141 -5.33 20.62 -5.80
CA ILE A 141 -4.94 19.93 -7.05
C ILE A 141 -6.01 20.19 -8.12
N PRO A 142 -5.65 20.76 -9.27
CA PRO A 142 -6.59 21.04 -10.34
C PRO A 142 -7.22 19.76 -10.90
N ALA A 143 -8.52 19.81 -11.26
CA ALA A 143 -9.22 18.69 -11.88
C ALA A 143 -8.52 18.19 -13.14
N ALA A 144 -7.94 19.09 -13.94
CA ALA A 144 -7.14 18.74 -15.12
C ALA A 144 -5.89 17.91 -14.81
N THR A 145 -5.31 18.07 -13.62
CA THR A 145 -4.18 17.23 -13.15
C THR A 145 -4.71 15.88 -12.68
N LEU A 146 -5.78 15.86 -11.88
CA LEU A 146 -6.40 14.61 -11.39
C LEU A 146 -6.87 13.72 -12.54
N GLY A 147 -7.46 14.29 -13.58
CA GLY A 147 -7.94 13.57 -14.76
C GLY A 147 -6.85 12.95 -15.65
N LYS A 148 -5.57 13.20 -15.37
CA LYS A 148 -4.43 12.57 -16.06
C LYS A 148 -3.84 11.36 -15.31
N PHE A 149 -4.31 11.07 -14.12
CA PHE A 149 -3.99 9.79 -13.49
C PHE A 149 -4.69 8.65 -14.25
N ALA A 150 -4.11 7.47 -14.21
CA ALA A 150 -4.73 6.29 -14.80
C ALA A 150 -6.14 6.09 -14.20
N SER A 151 -7.05 5.55 -14.99
CA SER A 151 -8.43 5.30 -14.55
C SER A 151 -8.45 4.45 -13.27
N GLY A 152 -9.20 4.89 -12.28
CA GLY A 152 -9.29 4.22 -10.97
C GLY A 152 -8.06 4.37 -10.06
N ALA A 153 -6.95 4.96 -10.53
CA ALA A 153 -5.73 5.07 -9.74
C ALA A 153 -5.94 5.74 -8.37
N ASN A 154 -6.73 6.81 -8.33
CA ASN A 154 -7.02 7.56 -7.11
C ASN A 154 -8.31 7.09 -6.38
N ASP A 155 -8.90 5.95 -6.73
CA ASP A 155 -10.09 5.44 -6.04
C ASP A 155 -9.79 5.13 -4.58
N VAL A 156 -8.61 4.54 -4.29
CA VAL A 156 -8.13 4.29 -2.92
C VAL A 156 -7.88 5.59 -2.13
N CYS A 157 -7.74 6.70 -2.82
CA CYS A 157 -7.54 8.04 -2.27
C CYS A 157 -8.85 8.83 -2.13
N THR A 158 -9.99 8.27 -2.57
CA THR A 158 -11.26 8.99 -2.66
C THR A 158 -12.24 8.49 -1.61
N VAL A 159 -12.71 9.39 -0.77
CA VAL A 159 -13.70 9.12 0.27
C VAL A 159 -14.86 10.10 0.10
N GLY A 160 -16.07 9.60 -0.15
CA GLY A 160 -17.25 10.43 -0.34
C GLY A 160 -17.13 11.45 -1.50
N GLY A 161 -16.43 11.08 -2.59
CA GLY A 161 -16.21 11.95 -3.76
C GLY A 161 -15.12 13.01 -3.56
N THR A 162 -14.46 13.01 -2.40
CA THR A 162 -13.33 13.91 -2.11
C THR A 162 -12.02 13.14 -2.16
N VAL A 163 -11.02 13.67 -2.88
CA VAL A 163 -9.68 13.08 -3.01
C VAL A 163 -8.82 13.58 -1.87
N TYR A 164 -8.24 12.66 -1.08
CA TYR A 164 -7.44 12.95 0.12
C TYR A 164 -5.99 12.53 0.03
N CYS A 165 -5.61 11.81 -1.01
CA CYS A 165 -4.21 11.51 -1.32
C CYS A 165 -4.01 11.49 -2.83
N LEU A 166 -2.77 11.41 -3.30
CA LEU A 166 -2.46 11.09 -4.69
C LEU A 166 -1.71 9.76 -4.76
N ARG A 167 -2.11 8.94 -5.71
CA ARG A 167 -1.43 7.70 -5.99
C ARG A 167 -0.02 7.96 -6.51
N ASN A 168 0.98 7.29 -5.95
CA ASN A 168 2.36 7.40 -6.42
C ASN A 168 2.61 6.50 -7.62
N ASP A 169 2.37 5.21 -7.45
CA ASP A 169 2.61 4.17 -8.44
C ASP A 169 1.47 3.15 -8.44
N LEU A 170 1.30 2.45 -9.55
CA LEU A 170 0.40 1.32 -9.69
C LEU A 170 1.20 0.03 -9.49
N SER A 171 0.58 -0.92 -8.80
CA SER A 171 1.25 -2.16 -8.40
C SER A 171 0.44 -3.40 -8.78
N GLN A 172 -0.22 -3.32 -9.92
CA GLN A 172 -0.91 -4.45 -10.53
C GLN A 172 0.04 -5.64 -10.68
N ALA A 173 -0.45 -6.85 -10.43
CA ALA A 173 0.33 -8.05 -10.64
C ALA A 173 0.40 -8.41 -12.14
N VAL A 174 1.56 -8.94 -12.54
CA VAL A 174 1.83 -9.55 -13.84
C VAL A 174 2.49 -10.90 -13.61
N LEU A 175 2.68 -11.68 -14.67
CA LEU A 175 3.47 -12.90 -14.61
C LEU A 175 4.90 -12.57 -15.05
N TRP A 176 5.81 -12.45 -14.08
CA TRP A 176 7.23 -12.36 -14.35
C TRP A 176 7.78 -13.72 -14.77
N TYR A 177 8.71 -13.76 -15.71
CA TYR A 177 9.32 -15.00 -16.19
C TYR A 177 10.80 -14.84 -16.52
N ASN A 178 11.57 -15.92 -16.29
CA ASN A 178 12.98 -15.99 -16.68
C ASN A 178 13.08 -16.57 -18.09
N ALA A 179 13.32 -15.72 -19.09
CA ALA A 179 13.32 -16.09 -20.49
C ALA A 179 14.38 -17.16 -20.86
N PRO A 180 15.66 -17.05 -20.42
CA PRO A 180 16.65 -18.10 -20.61
C PRO A 180 16.27 -19.46 -20.03
N LEU A 181 15.73 -19.50 -18.81
CA LEU A 181 15.34 -20.76 -18.18
C LEU A 181 14.11 -21.38 -18.87
N MET A 182 13.11 -20.57 -19.23
CA MET A 182 11.96 -21.03 -20.02
C MET A 182 12.38 -21.64 -21.34
N LYS A 183 13.30 -20.97 -22.07
CA LYS A 183 13.88 -21.48 -23.31
C LYS A 183 14.70 -22.75 -23.11
N LYS A 184 15.56 -22.78 -22.08
CA LYS A 184 16.42 -23.94 -21.75
C LYS A 184 15.60 -25.21 -21.53
N PHE A 185 14.46 -25.09 -20.84
CA PHE A 185 13.61 -26.25 -20.54
C PHE A 185 12.49 -26.47 -21.56
N GLY A 186 12.38 -25.64 -22.60
CA GLY A 186 11.36 -25.76 -23.63
C GLY A 186 9.93 -25.48 -23.13
N TYR A 187 9.80 -24.67 -22.09
CA TYR A 187 8.49 -24.32 -21.53
C TYR A 187 7.89 -23.07 -22.18
N ARG A 188 6.56 -23.06 -22.26
CA ARG A 188 5.79 -21.89 -22.73
C ARG A 188 5.25 -21.12 -21.54
N ILE A 189 5.07 -19.81 -21.71
CA ILE A 189 4.40 -18.97 -20.71
C ILE A 189 2.93 -19.38 -20.66
N PRO A 190 2.40 -19.76 -19.48
CA PRO A 190 1.01 -20.18 -19.33
C PRO A 190 0.07 -18.98 -19.48
N THR A 191 -1.06 -19.16 -20.13
CA THR A 191 -2.10 -18.14 -20.31
C THR A 191 -3.35 -18.42 -19.46
N THR A 192 -3.45 -19.62 -18.91
CA THR A 192 -4.51 -19.98 -17.96
C THR A 192 -3.92 -20.45 -16.63
N TRP A 193 -4.69 -20.30 -15.54
CA TRP A 193 -4.27 -20.79 -14.22
C TRP A 193 -4.15 -22.31 -14.18
N GLU A 194 -4.97 -23.02 -14.96
CA GLU A 194 -4.86 -24.46 -15.13
C GLU A 194 -3.55 -24.87 -15.81
N ASP A 195 -3.15 -24.12 -16.86
CA ASP A 195 -1.87 -24.36 -17.54
C ASP A 195 -0.68 -23.97 -16.64
N PHE A 196 -0.85 -22.94 -15.80
CA PHE A 196 0.14 -22.55 -14.79
C PHE A 196 0.35 -23.66 -13.76
N GLN A 197 -0.75 -24.24 -13.24
CA GLN A 197 -0.67 -25.40 -12.33
C GLN A 197 0.01 -26.58 -13.00
N ALA A 198 -0.42 -26.95 -14.22
CA ALA A 198 0.14 -28.08 -14.96
C ALA A 198 1.65 -27.88 -15.23
N LEU A 199 2.08 -26.64 -15.54
CA LEU A 199 3.49 -26.33 -15.68
C LEU A 199 4.23 -26.48 -14.35
N GLY A 200 3.69 -26.01 -13.24
CA GLY A 200 4.32 -26.19 -11.91
C GLY A 200 4.46 -27.67 -11.51
N GLU A 201 3.46 -28.50 -11.79
CA GLU A 201 3.53 -29.94 -11.57
C GLU A 201 4.61 -30.59 -12.47
N LYS A 202 4.72 -30.16 -13.72
CA LYS A 202 5.76 -30.61 -14.65
C LYS A 202 7.15 -30.19 -14.19
N VAL A 203 7.33 -28.95 -13.78
CA VAL A 203 8.59 -28.41 -13.23
C VAL A 203 9.02 -29.20 -11.99
N ALA A 204 8.11 -29.46 -11.06
CA ALA A 204 8.43 -30.25 -9.87
C ALA A 204 8.94 -31.67 -10.20
N LYS A 205 8.45 -32.27 -11.29
CA LYS A 205 8.84 -33.62 -11.73
C LYS A 205 10.14 -33.63 -12.51
N GLU A 206 10.28 -32.71 -13.49
CA GLU A 206 11.39 -32.72 -14.47
C GLU A 206 12.60 -31.93 -13.96
N HIS A 207 12.39 -30.88 -13.18
CA HIS A 207 13.41 -29.97 -12.68
C HIS A 207 13.18 -29.63 -11.20
N PRO A 208 13.31 -30.60 -10.28
CA PRO A 208 13.08 -30.37 -8.86
C PRO A 208 13.92 -29.20 -8.30
N GLY A 209 13.28 -28.35 -7.51
CA GLY A 209 13.91 -27.18 -6.93
C GLY A 209 13.75 -25.89 -7.74
N TYR A 210 13.26 -25.96 -9.01
CA TYR A 210 12.85 -24.76 -9.73
C TYR A 210 11.44 -24.33 -9.35
N LEU A 211 11.17 -23.02 -9.41
CA LEU A 211 9.96 -22.40 -8.88
C LEU A 211 9.12 -21.72 -9.96
N VAL A 212 7.81 -21.82 -9.80
CA VAL A 212 6.82 -21.08 -10.61
C VAL A 212 6.07 -20.02 -9.80
N GLY A 213 6.39 -19.82 -8.52
CA GLY A 213 5.78 -18.80 -7.67
C GLY A 213 6.26 -18.88 -6.23
N ASP A 214 5.76 -17.96 -5.42
CA ASP A 214 5.93 -17.91 -3.97
C ASP A 214 4.62 -17.64 -3.24
N ALA A 215 4.53 -18.09 -2.00
CA ALA A 215 3.41 -17.88 -1.09
C ALA A 215 3.87 -17.44 0.31
N GLY A 216 5.15 -17.09 0.46
CA GLY A 216 5.77 -16.78 1.75
C GLY A 216 5.56 -15.36 2.24
N ASP A 217 5.05 -14.46 1.42
CA ASP A 217 4.88 -13.06 1.78
C ASP A 217 3.52 -12.75 2.41
N SER A 218 3.45 -11.66 3.16
CA SER A 218 2.19 -11.19 3.76
C SER A 218 1.18 -10.73 2.71
N PHE A 219 1.65 -10.26 1.57
CA PHE A 219 0.84 -9.79 0.45
C PHE A 219 0.48 -10.90 -0.58
N THR A 220 0.79 -12.16 -0.31
CA THR A 220 0.38 -13.30 -1.14
C THR A 220 -1.10 -13.30 -1.54
N PRO A 221 -2.08 -13.00 -0.65
CA PRO A 221 -3.48 -12.97 -1.02
C PRO A 221 -3.80 -11.89 -2.06
N GLU A 222 -3.07 -10.79 -2.05
CA GLU A 222 -3.24 -9.68 -2.99
C GLU A 222 -2.72 -10.04 -4.39
N ILE A 223 -1.78 -10.99 -4.51
CA ILE A 223 -1.30 -11.49 -5.79
C ILE A 223 -2.24 -12.55 -6.36
N TYR A 224 -2.57 -13.58 -5.59
CA TYR A 224 -3.23 -14.78 -6.09
C TYR A 224 -4.75 -14.75 -5.87
N LEU A 225 -5.20 -14.53 -4.63
CA LEU A 225 -6.62 -14.62 -4.30
C LEU A 225 -7.41 -13.44 -4.89
N TRP A 226 -6.83 -12.25 -4.88
CA TRP A 226 -7.41 -11.09 -5.55
C TRP A 226 -7.54 -11.32 -7.07
N ALA A 227 -6.50 -11.81 -7.73
CA ALA A 227 -6.54 -12.13 -9.16
C ALA A 227 -7.58 -13.21 -9.50
N SER A 228 -7.88 -14.12 -8.58
CA SER A 228 -8.94 -15.12 -8.73
C SER A 228 -10.35 -14.61 -8.43
N LYS A 229 -10.50 -13.31 -8.08
CA LYS A 229 -11.79 -12.70 -7.69
C LYS A 229 -12.36 -13.26 -6.39
N CYS A 230 -11.48 -13.63 -5.44
CA CYS A 230 -11.89 -14.09 -4.11
C CYS A 230 -12.52 -12.95 -3.31
N GLY A 231 -13.76 -13.10 -2.87
CA GLY A 231 -14.54 -12.08 -2.15
C GLY A 231 -14.11 -11.85 -0.69
N ALA A 232 -12.81 -11.82 -0.41
CA ALA A 232 -12.30 -11.67 0.95
C ALA A 232 -12.32 -10.22 1.48
N ASN A 233 -12.44 -9.24 0.60
CA ASN A 233 -12.31 -7.82 0.97
C ASN A 233 -13.20 -6.90 0.11
N ASP A 234 -14.47 -7.26 -0.06
CA ASP A 234 -15.43 -6.49 -0.86
C ASP A 234 -15.97 -5.32 -0.03
N ILE A 235 -15.37 -4.15 -0.19
CA ILE A 235 -15.80 -2.90 0.49
C ILE A 235 -17.02 -2.35 -0.23
N THR A 236 -18.20 -2.57 0.34
CA THR A 236 -19.51 -2.21 -0.23
C THR A 236 -19.97 -0.80 0.17
N GLY A 237 -19.22 -0.11 1.02
CA GLY A 237 -19.50 1.26 1.45
C GLY A 237 -18.48 1.79 2.46
N PRO A 238 -18.60 3.04 2.90
CA PRO A 238 -17.60 3.69 3.74
C PRO A 238 -17.27 2.96 5.04
N LYS A 239 -18.21 2.19 5.58
CA LYS A 239 -18.06 1.33 6.77
C LYS A 239 -18.86 0.03 6.59
N ALA A 240 -18.81 -0.52 5.38
CA ALA A 240 -19.46 -1.79 5.07
C ALA A 240 -18.53 -2.67 4.24
N VAL A 241 -18.46 -3.94 4.58
CA VAL A 241 -17.65 -4.94 3.89
C VAL A 241 -18.38 -6.26 3.80
N SER A 242 -18.32 -6.91 2.64
CA SER A 242 -18.71 -8.30 2.46
C SER A 242 -17.46 -9.18 2.47
N VAL A 243 -17.52 -10.31 3.19
CA VAL A 243 -16.38 -11.22 3.36
C VAL A 243 -16.83 -12.64 3.07
N ASN A 244 -16.36 -13.22 1.96
CA ASN A 244 -16.64 -14.60 1.60
C ASN A 244 -15.39 -15.29 1.07
N THR A 245 -14.66 -15.99 1.94
CA THR A 245 -13.48 -16.80 1.57
C THR A 245 -13.82 -18.24 1.19
N SER A 246 -15.08 -18.65 1.32
CA SER A 246 -15.55 -19.98 0.94
C SER A 246 -16.02 -20.09 -0.51
N SER A 247 -16.06 -18.98 -1.24
CA SER A 247 -16.48 -18.93 -2.65
C SER A 247 -15.60 -19.84 -3.54
N GLU A 248 -16.15 -20.26 -4.68
CA GLU A 248 -15.38 -21.03 -5.67
C GLU A 248 -14.13 -20.27 -6.11
N ALA A 249 -14.23 -18.95 -6.29
CA ALA A 249 -13.11 -18.08 -6.67
C ALA A 249 -11.94 -18.15 -5.67
N CYS A 250 -12.22 -18.20 -4.36
CA CYS A 250 -11.22 -18.38 -3.33
C CYS A 250 -10.66 -19.80 -3.30
N THR A 251 -11.56 -20.78 -3.29
CA THR A 251 -11.18 -22.19 -3.10
C THR A 251 -10.42 -22.77 -4.29
N ARG A 252 -10.75 -22.38 -5.54
CA ARG A 252 -10.01 -22.83 -6.73
C ARG A 252 -8.54 -22.34 -6.71
N MET A 253 -8.29 -21.07 -6.35
CA MET A 253 -6.92 -20.55 -6.24
C MET A 253 -6.17 -21.17 -5.05
N ALA A 254 -6.80 -21.29 -3.91
CA ALA A 254 -6.19 -21.93 -2.75
C ALA A 254 -5.81 -23.40 -3.03
N LYS A 255 -6.63 -24.16 -3.77
CA LYS A 255 -6.30 -25.53 -4.21
C LYS A 255 -5.10 -25.56 -5.16
N LEU A 256 -5.05 -24.63 -6.13
CA LEU A 256 -3.90 -24.47 -7.02
C LEU A 256 -2.61 -24.23 -6.21
N MET A 257 -2.65 -23.27 -5.29
CA MET A 257 -1.52 -22.98 -4.41
C MET A 257 -1.10 -24.21 -3.60
N ASP A 258 -2.05 -24.92 -3.01
CA ASP A 258 -1.77 -26.15 -2.22
C ASP A 258 -1.06 -27.22 -3.05
N VAL A 259 -1.46 -27.43 -4.31
CA VAL A 259 -0.78 -28.37 -5.22
C VAL A 259 0.67 -27.99 -5.43
N LEU A 260 0.92 -26.69 -5.72
CA LEU A 260 2.26 -26.18 -6.05
C LEU A 260 3.16 -26.07 -4.80
N ILE A 261 2.61 -25.76 -3.64
CA ILE A 261 3.34 -25.77 -2.37
C ILE A 261 3.72 -27.20 -2.00
N LYS A 262 2.78 -28.14 -2.11
CA LYS A 262 3.00 -29.56 -1.78
C LYS A 262 4.08 -30.21 -2.64
N ASN A 263 4.11 -29.91 -3.94
CA ASN A 263 5.12 -30.44 -4.85
C ASN A 263 6.42 -29.61 -4.86
N LYS A 264 6.50 -28.53 -4.08
CA LYS A 264 7.65 -27.64 -3.92
C LYS A 264 8.01 -26.83 -5.17
N SER A 265 7.09 -26.64 -6.12
CA SER A 265 7.26 -25.70 -7.23
C SER A 265 6.78 -24.27 -6.89
N MET A 266 6.16 -24.08 -5.73
CA MET A 266 5.86 -22.77 -5.15
C MET A 266 6.53 -22.68 -3.77
N SER A 267 7.35 -21.66 -3.56
CA SER A 267 8.04 -21.42 -2.30
C SER A 267 7.08 -20.94 -1.21
N ILE A 268 7.40 -21.23 0.05
CA ILE A 268 6.79 -20.61 1.23
C ILE A 268 7.72 -19.63 1.93
N SER A 269 8.88 -19.33 1.36
CA SER A 269 9.80 -18.29 1.78
C SER A 269 9.41 -16.97 1.13
N GLY A 270 9.46 -15.86 1.87
CA GLY A 270 9.20 -14.54 1.29
C GLY A 270 10.35 -14.06 0.40
N VAL A 271 10.05 -13.36 -0.69
CA VAL A 271 11.03 -12.91 -1.70
C VAL A 271 12.12 -12.00 -1.15
N PHE A 272 11.89 -11.32 -0.04
CA PHE A 272 12.90 -10.50 0.65
C PHE A 272 13.66 -11.25 1.76
N SER A 273 13.36 -12.52 1.99
CA SER A 273 14.05 -13.29 3.00
C SER A 273 15.48 -13.67 2.54
N THR A 274 16.38 -13.76 3.51
CA THR A 274 17.75 -14.19 3.24
C THR A 274 17.80 -15.61 2.65
N ASP A 275 16.86 -16.46 3.06
CA ASP A 275 16.78 -17.84 2.59
C ASP A 275 16.40 -17.90 1.11
N PHE A 276 15.34 -17.17 0.71
CA PHE A 276 14.95 -17.09 -0.71
C PHE A 276 16.09 -16.56 -1.57
N GLY A 277 16.71 -15.43 -1.16
CA GLY A 277 17.81 -14.83 -1.90
C GLY A 277 19.01 -15.74 -2.11
N LYS A 278 19.34 -16.58 -1.13
CA LYS A 278 20.50 -17.49 -1.20
C LYS A 278 20.22 -18.81 -1.93
N ASN A 279 19.01 -19.35 -1.78
CA ASN A 279 18.73 -20.75 -2.15
C ASN A 279 17.76 -20.90 -3.31
N GLU A 280 16.97 -19.86 -3.63
CA GLU A 280 15.82 -19.94 -4.53
C GLU A 280 15.83 -18.93 -5.68
N ALA A 281 16.45 -17.77 -5.50
CA ALA A 281 16.37 -16.64 -6.43
C ALA A 281 16.80 -16.97 -7.86
N ASP A 282 17.85 -17.80 -8.04
CA ASP A 282 18.38 -18.26 -9.34
C ASP A 282 17.56 -19.39 -9.99
N LYS A 283 16.56 -19.91 -9.25
CA LYS A 283 15.70 -21.02 -9.68
C LYS A 283 14.28 -20.59 -10.05
N VAL A 284 13.99 -19.30 -10.03
CA VAL A 284 12.69 -18.77 -10.40
C VAL A 284 12.50 -18.85 -11.92
N LEU A 285 11.56 -19.69 -12.37
CA LEU A 285 11.10 -19.79 -13.76
C LEU A 285 10.00 -18.78 -14.04
N LEU A 286 9.00 -18.77 -13.18
CA LEU A 286 7.82 -17.90 -13.21
C LEU A 286 7.54 -17.36 -11.82
N MET A 287 6.99 -16.17 -11.75
CA MET A 287 6.57 -15.58 -10.47
C MET A 287 5.46 -14.55 -10.72
N PRO A 288 4.18 -14.88 -10.47
CA PRO A 288 3.15 -13.85 -10.39
C PRO A 288 3.52 -12.84 -9.31
N GLY A 289 3.45 -11.57 -9.64
CA GLY A 289 3.85 -10.54 -8.69
C GLY A 289 3.65 -9.12 -9.20
N PRO A 290 3.67 -8.13 -8.30
CA PRO A 290 3.38 -6.74 -8.62
C PRO A 290 4.41 -6.11 -9.57
N ALA A 291 4.03 -5.00 -10.19
CA ALA A 291 4.85 -4.26 -11.14
C ALA A 291 6.26 -3.93 -10.60
N TRP A 292 6.39 -3.67 -9.30
CA TRP A 292 7.67 -3.33 -8.68
C TRP A 292 8.62 -4.53 -8.49
N TYR A 293 8.19 -5.79 -8.72
CA TYR A 293 9.09 -6.95 -8.65
C TYR A 293 10.24 -6.83 -9.64
N GLY A 294 10.01 -6.27 -10.83
CA GLY A 294 11.06 -6.10 -11.84
C GLY A 294 12.29 -5.41 -11.28
N GLY A 295 12.12 -4.22 -10.72
CA GLY A 295 13.24 -3.44 -10.15
C GLY A 295 13.61 -3.86 -8.74
N ALA A 296 12.65 -3.99 -7.82
CA ALA A 296 12.96 -4.21 -6.40
C ALA A 296 13.39 -5.65 -6.09
N VAL A 297 12.76 -6.65 -6.72
CA VAL A 297 13.02 -8.06 -6.44
C VAL A 297 14.09 -8.61 -7.39
N PHE A 298 13.81 -8.65 -8.68
CA PHE A 298 14.73 -9.30 -9.62
C PHE A 298 16.05 -8.54 -9.77
N GLU A 299 16.02 -7.24 -10.05
CA GLU A 299 17.24 -6.44 -10.18
C GLU A 299 17.87 -6.14 -8.82
N GLY A 300 17.05 -5.64 -7.88
CA GLY A 300 17.51 -5.13 -6.59
C GLY A 300 17.93 -6.21 -5.60
N THR A 301 17.07 -7.22 -5.36
CA THR A 301 17.27 -8.24 -4.33
C THR A 301 17.98 -9.48 -4.86
N PHE A 302 17.47 -10.06 -5.95
CA PHE A 302 18.03 -11.30 -6.53
C PHE A 302 19.29 -11.06 -7.34
N LYS A 303 19.55 -9.80 -7.76
CA LYS A 303 20.67 -9.46 -8.64
C LYS A 303 20.66 -10.26 -9.95
N THR A 304 19.45 -10.52 -10.46
CA THR A 304 19.29 -11.25 -11.71
C THR A 304 19.97 -10.48 -12.85
N PRO A 305 20.82 -11.12 -13.66
CA PRO A 305 21.49 -10.44 -14.76
C PRO A 305 20.51 -9.85 -15.79
N ALA A 306 20.95 -8.79 -16.46
CA ALA A 306 20.15 -8.16 -17.51
C ALA A 306 19.76 -9.16 -18.62
N LYS A 307 18.65 -8.87 -19.30
CA LYS A 307 18.05 -9.66 -20.41
C LYS A 307 17.58 -11.07 -20.00
N GLN A 308 17.32 -11.27 -18.71
CA GLN A 308 16.78 -12.55 -18.25
C GLN A 308 15.29 -12.47 -17.91
N ILE A 309 14.80 -11.37 -17.37
CA ILE A 309 13.44 -11.25 -16.85
C ILE A 309 12.55 -10.53 -17.86
N GLY A 310 11.41 -11.14 -18.18
CA GLY A 310 10.33 -10.54 -18.94
C GLY A 310 9.03 -10.54 -18.14
N ALA A 311 8.04 -9.77 -18.63
CA ALA A 311 6.70 -9.70 -18.08
C ALA A 311 5.65 -10.14 -19.10
N ALA A 312 4.66 -10.90 -18.62
CA ALA A 312 3.50 -11.32 -19.39
C ALA A 312 2.22 -11.02 -18.58
N PRO A 313 1.03 -10.98 -19.20
CA PRO A 313 -0.23 -10.92 -18.47
C PRO A 313 -0.33 -12.07 -17.46
N VAL A 314 -0.98 -11.83 -16.32
CA VAL A 314 -1.33 -12.94 -15.42
C VAL A 314 -2.24 -13.92 -16.13
N PRO A 315 -2.18 -15.24 -15.80
CA PRO A 315 -3.10 -16.21 -16.34
C PRO A 315 -4.56 -15.87 -16.00
N GLN A 316 -5.48 -16.21 -16.88
CA GLN A 316 -6.92 -16.20 -16.61
C GLN A 316 -7.44 -17.61 -16.30
N TRP A 317 -8.57 -17.75 -15.64
CA TRP A 317 -9.21 -19.06 -15.53
C TRP A 317 -9.85 -19.46 -16.86
N LYS A 318 -9.83 -20.74 -17.21
CA LYS A 318 -10.54 -21.26 -18.39
C LYS A 318 -12.01 -20.85 -18.34
N GLY A 319 -12.51 -20.33 -19.45
CA GLY A 319 -13.88 -19.82 -19.55
C GLY A 319 -14.04 -18.33 -19.19
N GLU A 320 -13.03 -17.68 -18.64
CA GLU A 320 -13.03 -16.22 -18.49
C GLU A 320 -12.59 -15.55 -19.81
N THR A 321 -13.13 -14.36 -20.06
CA THR A 321 -12.88 -13.61 -21.33
C THR A 321 -11.63 -12.74 -21.28
N SER A 322 -11.15 -12.43 -20.07
CA SER A 322 -9.97 -11.61 -19.84
C SER A 322 -9.34 -11.93 -18.48
N PRO A 323 -8.02 -11.76 -18.35
CA PRO A 323 -7.37 -11.88 -17.05
C PRO A 323 -7.93 -10.85 -16.07
N SER A 324 -7.94 -11.23 -14.79
CA SER A 324 -8.07 -10.31 -13.67
C SER A 324 -6.79 -10.36 -12.87
N THR A 325 -6.36 -9.23 -12.35
CA THR A 325 -5.16 -9.15 -11.54
C THR A 325 -5.44 -8.53 -10.18
N GLY A 326 -4.59 -8.84 -9.21
CA GLY A 326 -4.52 -8.16 -7.94
C GLY A 326 -3.62 -6.92 -8.00
N ASN A 327 -3.50 -6.26 -6.86
CA ASN A 327 -2.68 -5.07 -6.70
C ASN A 327 -2.03 -5.06 -5.32
N VAL A 328 -0.70 -4.96 -5.26
CA VAL A 328 0.07 -5.04 -4.01
C VAL A 328 0.74 -3.71 -3.71
N GLY A 329 0.21 -2.94 -2.77
CA GLY A 329 0.76 -1.63 -2.43
C GLY A 329 0.53 -0.60 -3.53
N GLY A 330 1.59 0.01 -4.02
CA GLY A 330 1.53 1.10 -5.00
C GLY A 330 1.24 2.42 -4.32
N GLY A 331 1.97 2.76 -3.34
CA GLY A 331 1.98 3.90 -2.44
C GLY A 331 1.11 5.13 -2.73
N THR A 332 0.81 5.83 -1.68
CA THR A 332 0.03 7.06 -1.73
C THR A 332 0.78 8.19 -1.03
N TRP A 333 0.56 9.40 -1.47
CA TRP A 333 1.04 10.61 -0.81
C TRP A 333 -0.11 11.37 -0.17
N LEU A 334 -0.02 11.56 1.12
CA LEU A 334 -0.96 12.30 1.94
C LEU A 334 -0.40 13.68 2.27
N LEU A 335 -1.23 14.71 2.16
CA LEU A 335 -0.95 16.05 2.65
C LEU A 335 -1.71 16.24 3.96
N SER A 336 -1.01 16.70 5.00
CA SER A 336 -1.62 16.96 6.30
C SER A 336 -2.49 18.22 6.26
N LYS A 337 -3.74 18.11 6.71
CA LYS A 337 -4.60 19.30 6.90
C LYS A 337 -4.11 20.24 8.03
N HIS A 338 -3.18 19.75 8.87
CA HIS A 338 -2.55 20.53 9.94
C HIS A 338 -1.29 21.26 9.48
N SER A 339 -0.88 21.09 8.22
CA SER A 339 0.29 21.78 7.65
C SER A 339 0.12 23.29 7.70
N THR A 340 1.16 23.98 8.14
CA THR A 340 1.27 25.46 8.06
C THR A 340 1.99 25.91 6.78
N HIS A 341 2.35 24.97 5.89
CA HIS A 341 3.10 25.19 4.65
C HIS A 341 2.33 24.66 3.43
N ILE A 342 1.00 24.85 3.40
CA ILE A 342 0.09 24.20 2.43
C ILE A 342 0.52 24.41 0.99
N LYS A 343 0.93 25.64 0.61
CA LYS A 343 1.35 25.92 -0.76
C LYS A 343 2.58 25.09 -1.14
N ALA A 344 3.64 25.16 -0.37
CA ALA A 344 4.88 24.43 -0.64
C ALA A 344 4.66 22.89 -0.56
N ALA A 345 3.83 22.43 0.37
CA ALA A 345 3.45 21.03 0.47
C ALA A 345 2.65 20.54 -0.76
N THR A 346 1.74 21.38 -1.27
CA THR A 346 0.98 21.07 -2.49
C THR A 346 1.89 21.04 -3.73
N ASP A 347 2.84 21.97 -3.83
CA ASP A 347 3.81 22.02 -4.93
C ASP A 347 4.70 20.76 -4.92
N PHE A 348 5.19 20.35 -3.73
CA PHE A 348 5.93 19.08 -3.57
C PHE A 348 5.07 17.88 -3.94
N LEU A 349 3.85 17.78 -3.41
CA LEU A 349 2.92 16.67 -3.67
C LEU A 349 2.66 16.51 -5.17
N LYS A 350 2.37 17.61 -5.85
CA LYS A 350 2.14 17.63 -7.29
C LYS A 350 3.39 17.18 -8.05
N TRP A 351 4.55 17.73 -7.69
CA TRP A 351 5.82 17.37 -8.34
C TRP A 351 6.12 15.88 -8.14
N VAL A 352 6.11 15.38 -6.92
CA VAL A 352 6.50 13.99 -6.62
C VAL A 352 5.57 12.94 -7.25
N THR A 353 4.34 13.33 -7.60
CA THR A 353 3.38 12.40 -8.22
C THR A 353 3.19 12.58 -9.72
N THR A 354 3.62 13.70 -10.30
CA THR A 354 3.32 14.02 -11.71
C THR A 354 4.51 14.49 -12.55
N ASP A 355 5.63 14.82 -11.91
CA ASP A 355 6.80 15.34 -12.64
C ASP A 355 7.50 14.22 -13.42
N ASN A 356 7.82 14.50 -14.68
CA ASN A 356 8.41 13.50 -15.57
C ASN A 356 9.86 13.18 -15.25
N ALA A 357 10.64 14.16 -14.74
CA ALA A 357 12.04 13.94 -14.37
C ALA A 357 12.17 13.01 -13.16
N TYR A 358 11.12 12.90 -12.32
CA TYR A 358 11.09 11.93 -11.26
C TYR A 358 10.24 10.70 -11.65
N GLN A 359 8.94 10.87 -11.87
CA GLN A 359 8.01 9.75 -12.11
C GLN A 359 8.30 9.01 -13.41
N GLY A 360 8.68 9.74 -14.48
CA GLY A 360 8.97 9.13 -15.78
C GLY A 360 10.37 8.52 -15.89
N GLU A 361 11.36 9.11 -15.21
CA GLU A 361 12.76 8.75 -15.45
C GLU A 361 13.42 8.03 -14.27
N LYS A 362 12.95 8.23 -13.04
CA LYS A 362 13.64 7.77 -11.83
C LYS A 362 12.77 7.01 -10.83
N ALA A 363 11.43 7.03 -11.00
CA ALA A 363 10.56 6.33 -10.07
C ALA A 363 10.84 4.82 -10.09
N PRO A 364 10.89 4.18 -8.91
CA PRO A 364 11.18 2.74 -8.82
C PRO A 364 10.01 1.85 -9.24
N GLY A 365 8.79 2.40 -9.30
CA GLY A 365 7.56 1.68 -9.63
C GLY A 365 6.85 2.28 -10.84
N PHE A 366 5.84 1.57 -11.37
CA PHE A 366 5.04 2.01 -12.52
C PHE A 366 4.18 3.22 -12.15
N PRO A 367 4.41 4.42 -12.74
CA PRO A 367 3.74 5.64 -12.32
C PRO A 367 2.22 5.58 -12.44
N ALA A 368 1.51 6.11 -11.45
CA ALA A 368 0.06 6.24 -11.51
C ALA A 368 -0.39 7.41 -12.40
N TYR A 369 0.48 8.39 -12.63
CA TYR A 369 0.23 9.50 -13.56
C TYR A 369 0.54 9.06 -14.99
N ALA A 370 -0.49 8.91 -15.82
CA ALA A 370 -0.40 8.27 -17.13
C ALA A 370 0.66 8.89 -18.08
N PRO A 371 0.84 10.24 -18.16
CA PRO A 371 1.92 10.80 -18.99
C PRO A 371 3.32 10.36 -18.55
N ALA A 372 3.58 10.24 -17.26
CA ALA A 372 4.86 9.77 -16.76
C ALA A 372 5.05 8.26 -16.96
N ALA A 373 3.97 7.47 -16.88
CA ALA A 373 4.00 6.03 -17.13
C ALA A 373 4.50 5.68 -18.55
N GLU A 374 4.13 6.46 -19.56
CA GLU A 374 4.61 6.26 -20.94
C GLU A 374 6.13 6.50 -21.02
N THR A 375 6.64 7.55 -20.38
CA THR A 375 8.08 7.83 -20.34
C THR A 375 8.81 6.73 -19.57
N TRP A 376 8.25 6.30 -18.44
CA TRP A 376 8.83 5.24 -17.61
C TRP A 376 8.96 3.92 -18.39
N LEU A 377 7.90 3.48 -19.08
CA LEU A 377 7.93 2.28 -19.91
C LEU A 377 9.02 2.36 -21.00
N LYS A 378 9.08 3.50 -21.70
CA LYS A 378 10.13 3.71 -22.70
C LYS A 378 11.53 3.68 -22.08
N GLY A 379 11.70 4.22 -20.88
CA GLY A 379 12.94 4.15 -20.10
C GLY A 379 13.33 2.71 -19.77
N GLN A 380 12.36 1.89 -19.35
CA GLN A 380 12.61 0.46 -19.07
C GLN A 380 13.04 -0.30 -20.32
N ASP A 381 12.38 -0.07 -21.46
CA ASP A 381 12.76 -0.71 -22.75
C ASP A 381 14.18 -0.31 -23.15
N THR A 382 14.55 0.97 -23.00
CA THR A 382 15.89 1.47 -23.38
C THR A 382 16.98 1.10 -22.37
N SER A 383 16.63 0.75 -21.13
CA SER A 383 17.59 0.30 -20.11
C SER A 383 18.32 -0.99 -20.51
N GLY A 384 17.67 -1.82 -21.34
CA GLY A 384 18.17 -3.12 -21.76
C GLY A 384 18.25 -4.16 -20.65
N TYR A 385 17.65 -3.88 -19.49
CA TYR A 385 17.62 -4.84 -18.38
C TYR A 385 16.64 -5.98 -18.63
N PHE A 386 15.42 -5.68 -19.13
CA PHE A 386 14.39 -6.68 -19.32
C PHE A 386 14.56 -7.48 -20.64
N ALA A 387 14.10 -8.72 -20.63
CA ALA A 387 14.13 -9.63 -21.78
C ALA A 387 12.96 -9.41 -22.76
N SER A 388 11.92 -8.70 -22.34
CA SER A 388 10.77 -8.28 -23.14
C SER A 388 10.44 -6.82 -22.88
N ASP A 389 9.61 -6.22 -23.74
CA ASP A 389 8.92 -5.01 -23.36
C ASP A 389 8.04 -5.25 -22.11
N LEU A 390 7.72 -4.18 -21.41
CA LEU A 390 6.88 -4.24 -20.21
C LEU A 390 5.43 -3.80 -20.49
N SER A 391 4.95 -3.93 -21.73
CA SER A 391 3.57 -3.58 -22.11
C SER A 391 2.51 -4.33 -21.31
N ALA A 392 2.85 -5.52 -20.80
CA ALA A 392 1.99 -6.28 -19.88
C ALA A 392 1.62 -5.48 -18.61
N LEU A 393 2.52 -4.64 -18.10
CA LEU A 393 2.22 -3.76 -16.95
C LEU A 393 1.12 -2.75 -17.28
N LYS A 394 1.20 -2.14 -18.48
CA LYS A 394 0.18 -1.18 -18.93
C LYS A 394 -1.18 -1.87 -19.09
N THR A 395 -1.20 -3.02 -19.71
CA THR A 395 -2.43 -3.81 -19.88
C THR A 395 -3.02 -4.21 -18.52
N ALA A 396 -2.21 -4.75 -17.63
CA ALA A 396 -2.65 -5.21 -16.31
C ALA A 396 -3.19 -4.06 -15.43
N SER A 397 -2.74 -2.82 -15.63
CA SER A 397 -3.25 -1.67 -14.85
C SER A 397 -4.75 -1.44 -14.99
N SER A 398 -5.33 -1.84 -16.13
CA SER A 398 -6.78 -1.80 -16.37
C SER A 398 -7.51 -3.10 -16.02
N GLN A 399 -6.79 -4.11 -15.54
CA GLN A 399 -7.32 -5.45 -15.25
C GLN A 399 -7.36 -5.76 -13.74
N VAL A 400 -6.99 -4.80 -12.89
CA VAL A 400 -7.14 -4.95 -11.44
C VAL A 400 -8.61 -5.15 -11.11
N TRP A 401 -8.93 -6.27 -10.47
CA TRP A 401 -10.30 -6.57 -10.10
C TRP A 401 -10.81 -5.61 -9.02
N THR A 402 -11.90 -4.92 -9.29
CA THR A 402 -12.45 -3.88 -8.41
C THR A 402 -13.28 -4.42 -7.24
N GLY A 403 -13.48 -5.74 -7.14
CA GLY A 403 -14.19 -6.38 -6.02
C GLY A 403 -13.39 -6.47 -4.71
N TRP A 404 -12.09 -6.07 -4.71
CA TRP A 404 -11.38 -5.72 -3.47
C TRP A 404 -11.29 -4.21 -3.37
N GLY A 405 -11.75 -3.68 -2.23
CA GLY A 405 -11.63 -2.26 -1.94
C GLY A 405 -10.56 -1.95 -0.90
N ALA A 406 -10.27 -0.67 -0.72
CA ALA A 406 -9.39 -0.19 0.33
C ALA A 406 -10.18 -0.02 1.64
N GLY A 407 -9.98 -0.95 2.59
CA GLY A 407 -10.51 -0.86 3.96
C GLY A 407 -9.55 -0.12 4.89
N GLN A 408 -9.99 0.15 6.12
CA GLN A 408 -9.14 0.73 7.19
C GLN A 408 -8.35 -0.34 7.96
N PHE A 409 -8.27 -1.56 7.43
CA PHE A 409 -7.52 -2.66 8.01
C PHE A 409 -6.66 -3.34 6.94
N SER A 410 -5.49 -3.81 7.34
CA SER A 410 -4.51 -4.39 6.42
C SER A 410 -4.78 -5.88 6.21
N GLN A 411 -5.03 -6.27 4.95
CA GLN A 411 -5.10 -7.70 4.57
C GLN A 411 -3.75 -8.39 4.75
N GLU A 412 -2.64 -7.71 4.50
CA GLU A 412 -1.30 -8.22 4.73
C GLU A 412 -1.07 -8.60 6.20
N ALA A 413 -1.43 -7.70 7.13
CA ALA A 413 -1.29 -7.97 8.57
C ALA A 413 -2.15 -9.15 9.01
N ILE A 414 -3.38 -9.26 8.48
CA ILE A 414 -4.28 -10.37 8.80
C ILE A 414 -3.74 -11.69 8.26
N TRP A 415 -3.26 -11.71 7.00
CA TRP A 415 -2.67 -12.91 6.41
C TRP A 415 -1.40 -13.35 7.14
N ALA A 416 -0.52 -12.41 7.46
CA ALA A 416 0.70 -12.66 8.22
C ALA A 416 0.42 -13.28 9.59
N ALA A 417 -0.63 -12.85 10.27
CA ALA A 417 -1.00 -13.35 11.59
C ALA A 417 -1.75 -14.69 11.55
N THR A 418 -2.49 -14.97 10.47
CA THR A 418 -3.46 -16.07 10.42
C THR A 418 -3.00 -17.25 9.56
N VAL A 419 -2.46 -16.96 8.36
CA VAL A 419 -2.16 -17.99 7.35
C VAL A 419 -0.68 -18.35 7.31
N LYS A 420 0.21 -17.36 7.27
CA LYS A 420 1.67 -17.64 7.19
C LYS A 420 2.19 -18.62 8.22
N PRO A 421 1.84 -18.54 9.52
CA PRO A 421 2.29 -19.53 10.51
C PRO A 421 1.84 -20.95 10.22
N GLY A 422 0.66 -21.11 9.60
CA GLY A 422 0.15 -22.40 9.20
C GLY A 422 0.90 -22.99 8.00
N LEU A 423 1.31 -22.17 7.02
CA LEU A 423 2.12 -22.63 5.89
C LEU A 423 3.44 -23.24 6.36
N THR A 424 4.14 -22.60 7.30
CA THR A 424 5.38 -23.15 7.87
C THR A 424 5.17 -24.43 8.67
N GLN A 425 3.95 -24.70 9.14
CA GLN A 425 3.53 -25.95 9.80
C GLN A 425 3.02 -27.00 8.81
N GLY A 426 3.06 -26.72 7.49
CA GLY A 426 2.58 -27.66 6.47
C GLY A 426 1.05 -27.72 6.31
N LYS A 427 0.30 -26.75 6.84
CA LYS A 427 -1.15 -26.69 6.63
C LYS A 427 -1.47 -26.22 5.21
N SER A 428 -2.54 -26.73 4.62
CA SER A 428 -3.01 -26.28 3.31
C SER A 428 -3.69 -24.91 3.40
N VAL A 429 -3.56 -24.11 2.34
CA VAL A 429 -4.23 -22.78 2.22
C VAL A 429 -5.73 -22.97 2.33
N VAL A 430 -6.30 -23.96 1.65
CA VAL A 430 -7.75 -24.29 1.72
C VAL A 430 -8.19 -24.49 3.15
N SER A 431 -7.44 -25.23 3.96
CA SER A 431 -7.82 -25.51 5.36
C SER A 431 -7.79 -24.27 6.26
N MET A 432 -7.08 -23.22 5.83
CA MET A 432 -6.92 -21.98 6.61
C MET A 432 -7.88 -20.86 6.18
N LEU A 433 -8.60 -21.00 5.05
CA LEU A 433 -9.55 -20.00 4.58
C LEU A 433 -10.61 -19.61 5.62
N PRO A 434 -11.22 -20.55 6.36
CA PRO A 434 -12.19 -20.19 7.41
C PRO A 434 -11.59 -19.32 8.52
N ALA A 435 -10.40 -19.66 9.02
CA ALA A 435 -9.73 -18.88 10.05
C ALA A 435 -9.30 -17.49 9.55
N TRP A 436 -8.95 -17.39 8.26
CA TRP A 436 -8.66 -16.12 7.62
C TRP A 436 -9.92 -15.25 7.52
N GLN A 437 -11.08 -15.82 7.11
CA GLN A 437 -12.38 -15.13 7.12
C GLN A 437 -12.72 -14.58 8.50
N ASP A 438 -12.65 -15.44 9.54
CA ASP A 438 -12.96 -15.04 10.92
C ASP A 438 -12.08 -13.87 11.38
N SER A 439 -10.80 -13.87 10.99
CA SER A 439 -9.88 -12.80 11.30
C SER A 439 -10.23 -11.51 10.57
N ILE A 440 -10.54 -11.56 9.27
CA ILE A 440 -11.00 -10.38 8.51
C ILE A 440 -12.25 -9.81 9.17
N VAL A 441 -13.26 -10.62 9.45
CA VAL A 441 -14.51 -10.21 10.11
C VAL A 441 -14.24 -9.54 11.46
N LYS A 442 -13.35 -10.11 12.27
CA LYS A 442 -12.96 -9.55 13.55
C LYS A 442 -12.30 -8.17 13.40
N TYR A 443 -11.31 -8.03 12.48
CA TYR A 443 -10.64 -6.77 12.24
C TYR A 443 -11.58 -5.71 11.65
N ALA A 444 -12.44 -6.09 10.71
CA ALA A 444 -13.43 -5.19 10.15
C ALA A 444 -14.38 -4.65 11.23
N LYS A 445 -14.93 -5.52 12.08
CA LYS A 445 -15.79 -5.11 13.19
C LYS A 445 -15.08 -4.21 14.20
N SER A 446 -13.81 -4.48 14.51
CA SER A 446 -13.03 -3.64 15.44
C SER A 446 -12.73 -2.23 14.86
N ASN A 447 -12.77 -2.09 13.53
CA ASN A 447 -12.68 -0.82 12.82
C ASN A 447 -14.05 -0.18 12.51
N GLY A 448 -15.12 -0.68 13.11
CA GLY A 448 -16.47 -0.12 12.99
C GLY A 448 -17.22 -0.45 11.71
N TYR A 449 -16.79 -1.48 10.97
CA TYR A 449 -17.49 -1.93 9.76
C TYR A 449 -18.73 -2.77 10.09
N LYS A 450 -19.78 -2.57 9.30
CA LYS A 450 -20.86 -3.53 9.14
C LYS A 450 -20.37 -4.65 8.23
N VAL A 451 -20.44 -5.89 8.68
CA VAL A 451 -19.93 -7.05 7.93
C VAL A 451 -21.09 -7.91 7.48
N SER A 452 -21.15 -8.22 6.18
CA SER A 452 -21.96 -9.30 5.57
C SER A 452 -21.06 -10.46 5.18
N GLN A 453 -21.61 -11.67 5.17
CA GLN A 453 -20.93 -12.91 4.82
C GLN A 453 -21.75 -13.67 3.76
#